data_ab1ad3af3b1262fb3d7461ee85b96429
#
_entry.id   ab1ad3af3b1262fb3d7461ee85b96429
#
_cell.length_a   1.000
_cell.length_b   1.000
_cell.length_c   1.000
_cell.angle_alpha   90.00
_cell.angle_beta   90.00
_cell.angle_gamma   90.00
#
_symmetry.space_group_name_H-M   'P 1'
#
loop_
_entity.id
_entity.type
_entity.pdbx_description
1 polymer ?
#
loop_
_entity_poly.entity_id
_entity_poly.type
_entity_poly.pdbx_seq_one_letter_code
_entity_poly.pdbx_strand_id
1 'polypeptide(L)'
;MVQAPVARPMTFEAFLEWYPDDGRRYELIEGVVVEMLPTGPHENIGGFLGAELNFEIRRSKLPYSIPRTCLIKPQAEGSGYMPDVVVLNRELLKQEPCWPAASVIQYGATSPLVIEVVSTHWRDDCGHKFVEYEAMGIAEYWLVDFRALGAVRHIGQPKQPTITICQLESEEYQMRRFVVGEKLISGVFPHLDLTADAVFAAAGSC
;
A
#
# COMPACT_ATOMS: atom_id res chain seq x y z
N MET A 1 -17.67 40.27 8.74
CA MET A 1 -17.58 38.95 8.02
C MET A 1 -17.35 37.89 9.06
N VAL A 2 -18.32 37.03 9.31
CA VAL A 2 -18.16 35.89 10.23
C VAL A 2 -17.47 34.81 9.41
N GLN A 3 -16.21 34.47 9.72
CA GLN A 3 -15.53 33.30 9.15
C GLN A 3 -16.31 32.06 9.61
N ALA A 4 -16.75 31.25 8.65
CA ALA A 4 -17.29 29.92 8.96
C ALA A 4 -16.22 29.15 9.76
N PRO A 5 -16.63 28.39 10.81
CA PRO A 5 -15.68 27.58 11.55
C PRO A 5 -15.02 26.60 10.58
N VAL A 6 -13.69 26.66 10.46
CA VAL A 6 -12.91 25.64 9.75
C VAL A 6 -13.11 24.36 10.57
N ALA A 7 -13.78 23.37 9.99
CA ALA A 7 -13.93 22.07 10.61
C ALA A 7 -12.50 21.56 10.94
N ARG A 8 -12.26 21.19 12.19
CA ARG A 8 -10.97 20.62 12.57
C ARG A 8 -10.76 19.32 11.80
N PRO A 9 -9.58 19.10 11.20
CA PRO A 9 -9.24 17.82 10.60
C PRO A 9 -9.48 16.70 11.63
N MET A 10 -9.99 15.56 11.17
CA MET A 10 -10.22 14.39 12.02
C MET A 10 -8.88 13.79 12.44
N THR A 11 -8.73 13.45 13.71
CA THR A 11 -7.56 12.68 14.19
C THR A 11 -7.74 11.19 13.86
N PHE A 12 -6.64 10.43 13.87
CA PHE A 12 -6.71 8.99 13.63
C PHE A 12 -7.56 8.26 14.69
N GLU A 13 -7.48 8.65 15.94
CA GLU A 13 -8.28 8.09 17.04
C GLU A 13 -9.77 8.34 16.80
N ALA A 14 -10.14 9.57 16.43
CA ALA A 14 -11.52 9.91 16.10
C ALA A 14 -12.01 9.14 14.85
N PHE A 15 -11.12 8.87 13.88
CA PHE A 15 -11.41 8.04 12.71
C PHE A 15 -11.69 6.59 13.11
N LEU A 16 -10.91 6.00 14.02
CA LEU A 16 -11.16 4.65 14.51
C LEU A 16 -12.48 4.53 15.27
N GLU A 17 -12.82 5.54 16.10
CA GLU A 17 -14.09 5.59 16.82
C GLU A 17 -15.27 5.74 15.85
N TRP A 18 -15.08 6.51 14.79
CA TRP A 18 -16.10 6.73 13.76
C TRP A 18 -16.26 5.54 12.82
N TYR A 19 -15.22 4.71 12.60
CA TYR A 19 -15.15 3.71 11.54
C TYR A 19 -16.37 2.77 11.59
N PRO A 20 -17.29 2.83 10.57
CA PRO A 20 -18.55 2.10 10.61
C PRO A 20 -18.35 0.60 10.30
N ASP A 21 -19.24 -0.23 10.83
CA ASP A 21 -19.35 -1.66 10.46
C ASP A 21 -20.38 -1.83 9.32
N ASP A 22 -20.13 -1.19 8.19
CA ASP A 22 -21.01 -1.21 7.01
C ASP A 22 -20.45 -2.05 5.85
N GLY A 23 -19.30 -2.71 6.07
CA GLY A 23 -18.61 -3.53 5.10
C GLY A 23 -17.83 -2.76 4.04
N ARG A 24 -17.77 -1.43 4.11
CA ARG A 24 -16.98 -0.57 3.23
C ARG A 24 -15.58 -0.36 3.78
N ARG A 25 -14.71 0.17 2.93
CA ARG A 25 -13.33 0.51 3.30
C ARG A 25 -13.15 2.02 3.25
N TYR A 26 -12.48 2.56 4.27
CA TYR A 26 -12.22 3.99 4.40
C TYR A 26 -10.75 4.23 4.76
N GLU A 27 -10.22 5.33 4.25
CA GLU A 27 -8.92 5.89 4.61
C GLU A 27 -9.10 7.26 5.23
N LEU A 28 -8.11 7.68 6.02
CA LEU A 28 -8.01 9.04 6.53
C LEU A 28 -6.83 9.72 5.84
N ILE A 29 -7.09 10.78 5.06
CA ILE A 29 -6.08 11.52 4.31
C ILE A 29 -6.15 12.99 4.75
N GLU A 30 -5.09 13.47 5.41
CA GLU A 30 -5.02 14.84 5.94
C GLU A 30 -6.25 15.25 6.78
N GLY A 31 -6.77 14.31 7.58
CA GLY A 31 -7.95 14.51 8.42
C GLY A 31 -9.30 14.47 7.69
N VAL A 32 -9.30 14.02 6.43
CA VAL A 32 -10.50 13.81 5.63
C VAL A 32 -10.75 12.32 5.43
N VAL A 33 -11.97 11.86 5.75
CA VAL A 33 -12.37 10.47 5.48
C VAL A 33 -12.66 10.28 4.00
N VAL A 34 -12.01 9.29 3.39
CA VAL A 34 -12.17 8.93 1.98
C VAL A 34 -12.69 7.50 1.87
N GLU A 35 -13.83 7.29 1.20
CA GLU A 35 -14.33 5.95 0.90
C GLU A 35 -13.53 5.34 -0.26
N MET A 36 -13.05 4.13 -0.06
CA MET A 36 -12.34 3.35 -1.07
C MET A 36 -13.33 2.62 -1.97
N LEU A 37 -13.30 2.91 -3.28
CA LEU A 37 -14.17 2.30 -4.29
C LEU A 37 -13.33 1.62 -5.40
N PRO A 38 -12.65 0.51 -5.09
CA PRO A 38 -11.81 -0.16 -6.07
C PRO A 38 -12.66 -0.79 -7.19
N THR A 39 -12.10 -0.81 -8.40
CA THR A 39 -12.71 -1.49 -9.56
C THR A 39 -12.39 -2.98 -9.54
N GLY A 40 -13.15 -3.81 -10.29
CA GLY A 40 -12.87 -5.24 -10.42
C GLY A 40 -11.43 -5.56 -10.86
N PRO A 41 -10.88 -4.92 -11.92
CA PRO A 41 -9.48 -5.10 -12.31
C PRO A 41 -8.47 -4.76 -11.19
N HIS A 42 -8.73 -3.73 -10.41
CA HIS A 42 -7.93 -3.34 -9.25
C HIS A 42 -7.91 -4.45 -8.18
N GLU A 43 -9.10 -4.93 -7.79
CA GLU A 43 -9.24 -6.03 -6.81
C GLU A 43 -8.58 -7.33 -7.31
N ASN A 44 -8.67 -7.62 -8.61
CA ASN A 44 -8.04 -8.79 -9.21
C ASN A 44 -6.51 -8.75 -9.06
N ILE A 45 -5.89 -7.61 -9.31
CA ILE A 45 -4.44 -7.42 -9.15
C ILE A 45 -4.03 -7.58 -7.68
N GLY A 46 -4.73 -6.91 -6.76
CA GLY A 46 -4.46 -7.04 -5.32
C GLY A 46 -4.58 -8.47 -4.84
N GLY A 47 -5.66 -9.16 -5.25
CA GLY A 47 -5.89 -10.58 -4.94
C GLY A 47 -4.82 -11.51 -5.51
N PHE A 48 -4.42 -11.30 -6.76
CA PHE A 48 -3.35 -12.06 -7.42
C PHE A 48 -2.01 -11.88 -6.70
N LEU A 49 -1.60 -10.64 -6.44
CA LEU A 49 -0.35 -10.34 -5.72
C LEU A 49 -0.36 -10.94 -4.31
N GLY A 50 -1.47 -10.82 -3.60
CA GLY A 50 -1.62 -11.45 -2.28
C GLY A 50 -1.45 -12.98 -2.33
N ALA A 51 -1.95 -13.64 -3.37
CA ALA A 51 -1.82 -15.08 -3.57
C ALA A 51 -0.37 -15.49 -3.87
N GLU A 52 0.30 -14.81 -4.82
CA GLU A 52 1.69 -15.08 -5.20
C GLU A 52 2.65 -14.87 -4.02
N LEU A 53 2.49 -13.77 -3.28
CA LEU A 53 3.30 -13.50 -2.10
C LEU A 53 3.03 -14.49 -0.96
N ASN A 54 1.79 -14.92 -0.74
CA ASN A 54 1.49 -15.99 0.23
C ASN A 54 2.11 -17.33 -0.17
N PHE A 55 2.13 -17.64 -1.47
CA PHE A 55 2.83 -18.83 -1.97
C PHE A 55 4.32 -18.75 -1.66
N GLU A 56 4.97 -17.60 -1.96
CA GLU A 56 6.38 -17.37 -1.70
C GLU A 56 6.72 -17.41 -0.20
N ILE A 57 5.92 -16.80 0.66
CA ILE A 57 6.05 -16.85 2.13
C ILE A 57 6.10 -18.31 2.62
N ARG A 58 5.17 -19.16 2.13
CA ARG A 58 5.13 -20.57 2.51
C ARG A 58 6.29 -21.36 1.95
N ARG A 59 6.64 -21.14 0.67
CA ARG A 59 7.74 -21.81 -0.02
C ARG A 59 9.09 -21.54 0.66
N SER A 60 9.34 -20.27 0.99
CA SER A 60 10.59 -19.81 1.61
C SER A 60 10.56 -19.85 3.15
N LYS A 61 9.44 -20.31 3.75
CA LYS A 61 9.25 -20.40 5.22
C LYS A 61 9.51 -19.08 5.95
N LEU A 62 9.13 -17.97 5.33
CA LEU A 62 9.32 -16.64 5.92
C LEU A 62 8.37 -16.41 7.11
N PRO A 63 8.78 -15.64 8.13
CA PRO A 63 7.95 -15.33 9.30
C PRO A 63 6.89 -14.26 8.99
N TYR A 64 6.34 -14.26 7.79
CA TYR A 64 5.41 -13.24 7.32
C TYR A 64 3.98 -13.77 7.23
N SER A 65 3.04 -12.82 7.15
CA SER A 65 1.62 -13.07 6.88
C SER A 65 1.02 -11.90 6.11
N ILE A 66 -0.04 -12.16 5.37
CA ILE A 66 -0.82 -11.14 4.66
C ILE A 66 -2.23 -11.19 5.26
N PRO A 67 -2.66 -10.19 6.03
CA PRO A 67 -4.02 -10.11 6.54
C PRO A 67 -4.99 -9.74 5.42
N ARG A 68 -6.27 -9.96 5.64
CA ARG A 68 -7.31 -9.53 4.71
C ARG A 68 -7.44 -8.01 4.65
N THR A 69 -7.31 -7.36 5.80
CA THR A 69 -7.37 -5.91 5.96
C THR A 69 -6.40 -5.49 7.06
N CYS A 70 -5.79 -4.33 6.89
CA CYS A 70 -4.92 -3.73 7.88
C CYS A 70 -4.91 -2.21 7.67
N LEU A 71 -5.10 -1.45 8.73
CA LEU A 71 -4.85 -0.02 8.71
C LEU A 71 -3.40 0.25 9.10
N ILE A 72 -2.74 1.10 8.34
CA ILE A 72 -1.43 1.66 8.67
C ILE A 72 -1.65 3.05 9.23
N LYS A 73 -1.17 3.30 10.45
CA LYS A 73 -1.17 4.62 11.09
C LYS A 73 0.21 5.25 10.94
N PRO A 74 0.41 6.20 10.01
CA PRO A 74 1.64 6.97 9.94
C PRO A 74 1.85 7.87 11.18
N GLN A 75 3.01 8.53 11.25
CA GLN A 75 3.31 9.49 12.31
C GLN A 75 2.54 10.81 12.14
N ALA A 76 2.16 11.15 10.91
CA ALA A 76 1.38 12.35 10.62
C ALA A 76 -0.01 12.24 11.25
N GLU A 77 -0.39 13.25 12.02
CA GLU A 77 -1.76 13.35 12.55
C GLU A 77 -2.76 13.44 11.39
N GLY A 78 -3.87 12.72 11.51
CA GLY A 78 -4.91 12.74 10.48
C GLY A 78 -4.62 11.86 9.27
N SER A 79 -3.68 10.92 9.36
CA SER A 79 -3.41 9.92 8.31
C SER A 79 -3.70 8.50 8.81
N GLY A 80 -4.32 7.70 7.93
CA GLY A 80 -4.59 6.29 8.18
C GLY A 80 -4.95 5.59 6.87
N TYR A 81 -4.11 4.64 6.43
CA TYR A 81 -4.20 4.02 5.10
C TYR A 81 -4.54 2.55 5.17
N MET A 82 -5.33 2.08 4.21
CA MET A 82 -5.67 0.67 4.05
C MET A 82 -5.13 0.17 2.71
N PRO A 83 -3.88 -0.29 2.65
CA PRO A 83 -3.25 -0.73 1.40
C PRO A 83 -3.95 -1.95 0.79
N ASP A 84 -3.81 -2.10 -0.52
CA ASP A 84 -4.35 -3.25 -1.25
C ASP A 84 -3.71 -4.57 -0.83
N VAL A 85 -2.38 -4.55 -0.58
CA VAL A 85 -1.66 -5.68 0.02
C VAL A 85 -0.65 -5.16 1.04
N VAL A 86 -0.65 -5.77 2.22
CA VAL A 86 0.36 -5.52 3.26
C VAL A 86 0.94 -6.84 3.75
N VAL A 87 2.26 -6.93 3.77
CA VAL A 87 2.98 -8.06 4.35
C VAL A 87 3.40 -7.70 5.76
N LEU A 88 3.08 -8.53 6.73
CA LEU A 88 3.38 -8.32 8.14
C LEU A 88 4.36 -9.35 8.67
N ASN A 89 5.36 -8.90 9.42
CA ASN A 89 6.25 -9.76 10.18
C ASN A 89 5.54 -10.22 11.46
N ARG A 90 5.25 -11.53 11.56
CA ARG A 90 4.50 -12.12 12.68
C ARG A 90 5.18 -11.99 14.05
N GLU A 91 6.50 -11.87 14.06
CA GLU A 91 7.25 -11.70 15.31
C GLU A 91 7.14 -10.28 15.84
N LEU A 92 7.27 -9.28 14.96
CA LEU A 92 7.15 -7.87 15.30
C LEU A 92 5.70 -7.45 15.53
N LEU A 93 4.75 -8.09 14.87
CA LEU A 93 3.31 -7.82 15.03
C LEU A 93 2.84 -7.92 16.48
N LYS A 94 3.51 -8.71 17.31
CA LYS A 94 3.21 -8.84 18.75
C LYS A 94 3.47 -7.55 19.53
N GLN A 95 4.25 -6.63 18.96
CA GLN A 95 4.60 -5.34 19.59
C GLN A 95 3.62 -4.22 19.19
N GLU A 96 2.75 -4.48 18.21
CA GLU A 96 1.77 -3.50 17.73
C GLU A 96 0.63 -3.34 18.74
N PRO A 97 0.47 -2.14 19.33
CA PRO A 97 -0.47 -1.96 20.44
C PRO A 97 -1.94 -2.05 20.01
N CYS A 98 -2.25 -1.64 18.80
CA CYS A 98 -3.62 -1.60 18.29
C CYS A 98 -3.99 -2.80 17.40
N TRP A 99 -3.06 -3.70 17.12
CA TRP A 99 -3.31 -4.87 16.28
C TRP A 99 -4.42 -5.79 16.82
N PRO A 100 -4.41 -6.19 18.11
CA PRO A 100 -5.40 -7.15 18.61
C PRO A 100 -6.84 -6.62 18.59
N ALA A 101 -7.02 -5.32 18.71
CA ALA A 101 -8.35 -4.70 18.84
C ALA A 101 -8.89 -4.14 17.52
N ALA A 102 -8.01 -3.65 16.63
CA ALA A 102 -8.43 -2.85 15.48
C ALA A 102 -7.68 -3.17 14.17
N SER A 103 -6.81 -4.19 14.14
CA SER A 103 -6.00 -4.53 12.95
C SER A 103 -5.20 -3.32 12.43
N VAL A 104 -4.62 -2.54 13.33
CA VAL A 104 -3.81 -1.35 13.03
C VAL A 104 -2.35 -1.63 13.35
N ILE A 105 -1.45 -1.21 12.44
CA ILE A 105 -0.01 -1.15 12.69
C ILE A 105 0.46 0.31 12.72
N GLN A 106 1.49 0.59 13.54
CA GLN A 106 2.08 1.92 13.72
C GLN A 106 3.59 1.92 13.48
N TYR A 107 4.22 0.74 13.50
CA TYR A 107 5.67 0.62 13.33
C TYR A 107 5.98 0.09 11.93
N GLY A 108 6.73 0.87 11.14
CA GLY A 108 7.08 0.48 9.76
C GLY A 108 7.85 -0.84 9.69
N ALA A 109 8.69 -1.14 10.69
CA ALA A 109 9.40 -2.42 10.77
C ALA A 109 8.48 -3.65 10.82
N THR A 110 7.22 -3.48 11.28
CA THR A 110 6.22 -4.55 11.30
C THR A 110 5.76 -4.92 9.88
N SER A 111 5.82 -3.96 8.94
CA SER A 111 5.43 -4.17 7.54
C SER A 111 6.65 -4.12 6.63
N PRO A 112 7.28 -5.25 6.27
CA PRO A 112 8.39 -5.25 5.32
C PRO A 112 7.99 -4.84 3.91
N LEU A 113 6.73 -4.99 3.51
CA LEU A 113 6.25 -4.65 2.17
C LEU A 113 4.81 -4.14 2.22
N VAL A 114 4.57 -3.04 1.51
CA VAL A 114 3.24 -2.50 1.19
C VAL A 114 3.08 -2.40 -0.33
N ILE A 115 1.89 -2.71 -0.84
CA ILE A 115 1.55 -2.58 -2.26
C ILE A 115 0.26 -1.77 -2.40
N GLU A 116 0.29 -0.79 -3.28
CA GLU A 116 -0.87 -0.03 -3.74
C GLU A 116 -1.06 -0.24 -5.24
N VAL A 117 -2.27 -0.59 -5.63
CA VAL A 117 -2.68 -0.65 -7.04
C VAL A 117 -3.21 0.73 -7.41
N VAL A 118 -2.48 1.42 -8.28
CA VAL A 118 -2.72 2.83 -8.59
C VAL A 118 -4.09 3.05 -9.24
N SER A 119 -4.89 3.91 -8.64
CA SER A 119 -6.21 4.31 -9.09
C SER A 119 -6.22 5.72 -9.70
N THR A 120 -7.41 6.26 -9.96
CA THR A 120 -7.57 7.67 -10.41
C THR A 120 -7.10 8.68 -9.35
N HIS A 121 -6.99 8.26 -8.09
CA HIS A 121 -6.44 9.05 -6.99
C HIS A 121 -4.92 8.86 -6.81
N TRP A 122 -4.20 8.55 -7.89
CA TRP A 122 -2.76 8.26 -7.92
C TRP A 122 -1.88 9.28 -7.16
N ARG A 123 -2.40 10.51 -6.93
CA ARG A 123 -1.65 11.53 -6.17
C ARG A 123 -1.47 11.15 -4.71
N ASP A 124 -2.44 10.43 -4.13
CA ASP A 124 -2.36 9.97 -2.75
C ASP A 124 -1.35 8.84 -2.64
N ASP A 125 -1.41 7.84 -3.54
CA ASP A 125 -0.48 6.70 -3.56
C ASP A 125 0.96 7.14 -3.89
N CYS A 126 1.11 7.99 -4.91
CA CYS A 126 2.42 8.47 -5.37
C CYS A 126 2.96 9.67 -4.59
N GLY A 127 2.19 10.28 -3.71
CA GLY A 127 2.53 11.47 -2.95
C GLY A 127 2.48 11.23 -1.45
N HIS A 128 1.32 11.36 -0.83
CA HIS A 128 1.16 11.28 0.63
C HIS A 128 1.64 9.93 1.18
N LYS A 129 1.11 8.82 0.68
CA LYS A 129 1.49 7.47 1.14
C LYS A 129 2.98 7.19 0.91
N PHE A 130 3.52 7.59 -0.26
CA PHE A 130 4.95 7.42 -0.55
C PHE A 130 5.84 8.04 0.51
N VAL A 131 5.62 9.32 0.84
CA VAL A 131 6.42 10.06 1.82
C VAL A 131 6.23 9.50 3.23
N GLU A 132 4.99 9.16 3.59
CA GLU A 132 4.70 8.67 4.94
C GLU A 132 5.19 7.23 5.16
N TYR A 133 5.11 6.35 4.17
CA TYR A 133 5.68 5.00 4.26
C TYR A 133 7.21 5.02 4.31
N GLU A 134 7.85 5.92 3.56
CA GLU A 134 9.29 6.16 3.65
C GLU A 134 9.68 6.63 5.07
N ALA A 135 9.00 7.64 5.61
CA ALA A 135 9.25 8.16 6.95
C ALA A 135 8.97 7.13 8.07
N MET A 136 8.05 6.19 7.85
CA MET A 136 7.81 5.07 8.76
C MET A 136 8.94 4.02 8.74
N GLY A 137 9.77 4.01 7.71
CA GLY A 137 10.80 3.00 7.52
C GLY A 137 10.26 1.67 6.98
N ILE A 138 9.18 1.68 6.19
CA ILE A 138 8.70 0.49 5.47
C ILE A 138 9.75 0.11 4.44
N ALA A 139 10.25 -1.14 4.51
CA ALA A 139 11.44 -1.54 3.75
C ALA A 139 11.21 -1.55 2.24
N GLU A 140 10.01 -1.90 1.79
CA GLU A 140 9.68 -1.94 0.36
C GLU A 140 8.25 -1.47 0.10
N TYR A 141 8.06 -0.60 -0.90
CA TYR A 141 6.77 -0.08 -1.31
C TYR A 141 6.59 -0.27 -2.82
N TRP A 142 5.48 -0.90 -3.24
CA TRP A 142 5.16 -1.12 -4.65
C TRP A 142 4.00 -0.26 -5.09
N LEU A 143 4.20 0.43 -6.21
CA LEU A 143 3.16 1.15 -6.96
C LEU A 143 2.85 0.36 -8.22
N VAL A 144 1.67 -0.26 -8.31
CA VAL A 144 1.25 -1.07 -9.46
C VAL A 144 0.31 -0.27 -10.33
N ASP A 145 0.87 0.41 -11.32
CA ASP A 145 0.11 1.26 -12.26
C ASP A 145 -0.15 0.53 -13.58
N PHE A 146 -1.17 -0.31 -13.61
CA PHE A 146 -1.56 -1.07 -14.79
C PHE A 146 -2.27 -0.24 -15.87
N ARG A 147 -2.63 1.03 -15.57
CA ARG A 147 -3.33 1.96 -16.48
C ARG A 147 -2.47 3.14 -16.92
N ALA A 148 -1.23 3.23 -16.50
CA ALA A 148 -0.30 4.33 -16.77
C ALA A 148 -0.84 5.73 -16.36
N LEU A 149 -1.49 5.82 -15.19
CA LEU A 149 -2.09 7.03 -14.64
C LEU A 149 -1.09 7.93 -13.91
N GLY A 150 -0.09 7.32 -13.29
CA GLY A 150 0.87 7.96 -12.40
C GLY A 150 1.69 9.08 -13.02
N ALA A 151 2.41 9.81 -12.18
CA ALA A 151 3.34 10.83 -12.65
C ALA A 151 4.54 10.21 -13.37
N VAL A 152 5.10 10.94 -14.34
CA VAL A 152 6.28 10.52 -15.11
C VAL A 152 7.46 10.12 -14.23
N ARG A 153 7.63 10.77 -13.07
CA ARG A 153 8.69 10.40 -12.11
C ARG A 153 8.57 8.96 -11.61
N HIS A 154 7.35 8.41 -11.53
CA HIS A 154 7.11 7.04 -11.08
C HIS A 154 7.06 6.04 -12.23
N ILE A 155 6.41 6.37 -13.35
CA ILE A 155 6.16 5.41 -14.43
C ILE A 155 7.01 5.65 -15.69
N GLY A 156 7.82 6.71 -15.72
CA GLY A 156 8.69 7.02 -16.88
C GLY A 156 7.95 7.67 -18.04
N GLN A 157 8.69 7.81 -19.16
CA GLN A 157 8.16 8.35 -20.42
C GLN A 157 8.74 7.54 -21.58
N PRO A 158 7.92 7.11 -22.59
CA PRO A 158 6.47 7.30 -22.66
C PRO A 158 5.75 6.62 -21.48
N LYS A 159 4.58 7.13 -21.08
CA LYS A 159 3.76 6.49 -20.05
C LYS A 159 3.26 5.14 -20.56
N GLN A 160 3.45 4.11 -19.76
CA GLN A 160 2.98 2.75 -20.03
C GLN A 160 2.69 2.05 -18.69
N PRO A 161 1.96 0.92 -18.69
CA PRO A 161 1.79 0.11 -17.50
C PRO A 161 3.14 -0.16 -16.85
N THR A 162 3.27 0.17 -15.55
CA THR A 162 4.55 0.11 -14.84
C THR A 162 4.33 -0.33 -13.41
N ILE A 163 5.19 -1.20 -12.91
CA ILE A 163 5.32 -1.50 -11.50
C ILE A 163 6.57 -0.79 -10.99
N THR A 164 6.40 0.14 -10.06
CA THR A 164 7.52 0.82 -9.43
C THR A 164 7.75 0.21 -8.06
N ILE A 165 8.90 -0.41 -7.87
CA ILE A 165 9.36 -0.94 -6.59
C ILE A 165 10.30 0.08 -5.97
N CYS A 166 9.92 0.55 -4.79
CA CYS A 166 10.67 1.50 -3.98
C CYS A 166 11.31 0.73 -2.83
N GLN A 167 12.63 0.67 -2.79
CA GLN A 167 13.39 0.00 -1.72
C GLN A 167 14.00 1.06 -0.82
N LEU A 168 13.85 0.92 0.49
CA LEU A 168 14.40 1.85 1.45
C LEU A 168 15.89 1.61 1.62
N GLU A 169 16.70 2.58 1.21
CA GLU A 169 18.15 2.60 1.35
C GLU A 169 18.59 3.91 2.00
N SER A 170 19.28 3.84 3.13
CA SER A 170 19.76 5.04 3.85
C SER A 170 18.65 6.08 4.12
N GLU A 171 17.48 5.60 4.56
CA GLU A 171 16.29 6.39 4.90
C GLU A 171 15.55 7.04 3.71
N GLU A 172 15.92 6.71 2.46
CA GLU A 172 15.26 7.20 1.25
C GLU A 172 14.86 6.05 0.32
N TYR A 173 13.70 6.16 -0.35
CA TYR A 173 13.27 5.18 -1.32
C TYR A 173 14.03 5.30 -2.64
N GLN A 174 14.75 4.23 -3.01
CA GLN A 174 15.34 4.04 -4.32
C GLN A 174 14.34 3.33 -5.24
N MET A 175 13.94 4.01 -6.32
CA MET A 175 12.89 3.54 -7.21
C MET A 175 13.46 2.74 -8.39
N ARG A 176 12.93 1.55 -8.61
CA ARG A 176 13.15 0.75 -9.81
C ARG A 176 11.83 0.47 -10.52
N ARG A 177 11.79 0.69 -11.83
CA ARG A 177 10.60 0.48 -12.66
C ARG A 177 10.70 -0.85 -13.38
N PHE A 178 9.54 -1.50 -13.54
CA PHE A 178 9.39 -2.75 -14.28
C PHE A 178 8.20 -2.61 -15.23
N VAL A 179 8.43 -2.96 -16.48
CA VAL A 179 7.45 -2.89 -17.56
C VAL A 179 7.21 -4.28 -18.16
N VAL A 180 6.29 -4.39 -19.12
CA VAL A 180 6.02 -5.64 -19.84
C VAL A 180 7.34 -6.27 -20.33
N GLY A 181 7.50 -7.59 -20.12
CA GLY A 181 8.70 -8.37 -20.45
C GLY A 181 9.72 -8.45 -19.30
N GLU A 182 9.54 -7.74 -18.20
CA GLU A 182 10.52 -7.71 -17.13
C GLU A 182 10.08 -8.54 -15.91
N LYS A 183 11.05 -9.22 -15.29
CA LYS A 183 10.88 -9.91 -14.01
C LYS A 183 11.06 -8.93 -12.86
N LEU A 184 10.15 -8.98 -11.88
CA LEU A 184 10.21 -8.14 -10.68
C LEU A 184 11.39 -8.55 -9.80
N ILE A 185 12.03 -7.57 -9.18
CA ILE A 185 13.11 -7.77 -8.24
C ILE A 185 12.72 -7.11 -6.92
N SER A 186 12.49 -7.95 -5.91
CA SER A 186 12.14 -7.53 -4.56
C SER A 186 13.30 -7.81 -3.60
N GLY A 187 13.59 -6.86 -2.72
CA GLY A 187 14.54 -7.06 -1.61
C GLY A 187 13.94 -7.91 -0.49
N VAL A 188 12.63 -7.77 -0.26
CA VAL A 188 11.89 -8.54 0.76
C VAL A 188 11.68 -9.99 0.32
N PHE A 189 11.49 -10.22 -0.97
CA PHE A 189 11.29 -11.55 -1.56
C PHE A 189 12.31 -11.85 -2.67
N PRO A 190 13.58 -12.09 -2.34
CA PRO A 190 14.67 -12.22 -3.32
C PRO A 190 14.53 -13.42 -4.26
N HIS A 191 13.68 -14.38 -3.91
CA HIS A 191 13.42 -15.58 -4.73
C HIS A 191 12.05 -15.54 -5.42
N LEU A 192 11.36 -14.42 -5.39
CA LEU A 192 10.08 -14.25 -6.06
C LEU A 192 10.24 -14.44 -7.58
N ASP A 193 9.44 -15.34 -8.13
CA ASP A 193 9.41 -15.59 -9.58
C ASP A 193 8.13 -15.01 -10.17
N LEU A 194 8.10 -13.69 -10.33
CA LEU A 194 6.96 -12.93 -10.80
C LEU A 194 7.39 -11.93 -11.87
N THR A 195 6.63 -11.82 -12.95
CA THR A 195 6.85 -10.84 -14.03
C THR A 195 5.79 -9.74 -14.01
N ALA A 196 6.12 -8.58 -14.55
CA ALA A 196 5.17 -7.48 -14.70
C ALA A 196 3.98 -7.89 -15.58
N ASP A 197 4.23 -8.72 -16.61
CA ASP A 197 3.18 -9.27 -17.49
C ASP A 197 2.13 -10.07 -16.72
N ALA A 198 2.57 -10.94 -15.82
CA ALA A 198 1.66 -11.75 -15.02
C ALA A 198 0.77 -10.88 -14.12
N VAL A 199 1.34 -9.83 -13.52
CA VAL A 199 0.59 -8.88 -12.70
C VAL A 199 -0.42 -8.10 -13.53
N PHE A 200 -0.02 -7.56 -14.69
CA PHE A 200 -0.94 -6.81 -15.54
C PHE A 200 -2.04 -7.70 -16.15
N ALA A 201 -1.72 -8.94 -16.50
CA ALA A 201 -2.71 -9.91 -16.98
C ALA A 201 -3.78 -10.25 -15.94
N ALA A 202 -3.46 -10.17 -14.65
CA ALA A 202 -4.40 -10.39 -13.56
C ALA A 202 -5.54 -9.36 -13.52
N ALA A 203 -5.36 -8.16 -14.11
CA ALA A 203 -6.44 -7.18 -14.24
C ALA A 203 -7.67 -7.76 -14.99
N GLY A 204 -7.47 -8.80 -15.80
CA GLY A 204 -8.50 -9.38 -16.67
C GLY A 204 -8.66 -8.57 -17.96
N SER A 205 -9.21 -9.21 -18.98
CA SER A 205 -9.61 -8.54 -20.21
C SER A 205 -10.93 -7.81 -19.97
N CYS A 206 -10.94 -6.49 -20.12
CA CYS A 206 -12.18 -5.71 -20.23
C CYS A 206 -12.78 -5.85 -21.61
#